data_d84c5e922550cbed788c794b2f111684
#
_entry.id   d84c5e922550cbed788c794b2f111684
#
_cell.length_a   1.000
_cell.length_b   1.000
_cell.length_c   1.000
_cell.angle_alpha   90.00
_cell.angle_beta   90.00
_cell.angle_gamma   90.00
#
_symmetry.space_group_name_H-M   'P 1'
#
loop_
_entity.id
_entity.type
_entity.pdbx_description
1 polymer ?
#
loop_
_entity_poly.entity_id
_entity_poly.type
_entity_poly.pdbx_seq_one_letter_code
_entity_poly.pdbx_strand_id
1 'polypeptide(L)'
;FLTLPEEQQMLFEKIAKRTDNIVTVVISGRPLDLRRISEKSKAVIMAWRPGTMGAEAITDLVYGITNPSGKLAVSIPWCVGQVPISYWDIKTGHVLTADNLENRFTSRYMDIPNTPLYPFGFGLSYTGFDISDVEVRMGQDKRVHVHCNVSNTGNVAGAEVVQCYYETSVSYTHLRA
;
A
#
# COMPACT_ATOMS: atom_id res chain seq x y z
N PHE A 1 4.04 18.79 -7.07
CA PHE A 1 2.63 18.44 -6.88
C PHE A 1 2.48 16.90 -7.01
N LEU A 2 1.67 16.29 -6.14
CA LEU A 2 1.33 14.85 -6.22
C LEU A 2 -0.04 14.62 -6.89
N THR A 3 -0.69 15.66 -7.37
CA THR A 3 -1.97 15.57 -8.05
C THR A 3 -1.82 15.12 -9.51
N LEU A 4 -2.84 14.49 -10.04
CA LEU A 4 -2.99 14.29 -11.48
C LEU A 4 -3.11 15.64 -12.20
N PRO A 5 -2.79 15.73 -13.50
CA PRO A 5 -3.13 16.87 -14.33
C PRO A 5 -4.62 17.21 -14.24
N GLU A 6 -4.95 18.50 -14.28
CA GLU A 6 -6.32 18.97 -14.06
C GLU A 6 -7.31 18.37 -15.07
N GLU A 7 -6.92 18.27 -16.33
CA GLU A 7 -7.74 17.70 -17.40
C GLU A 7 -8.09 16.24 -17.15
N GLN A 8 -7.14 15.46 -16.60
CA GLN A 8 -7.37 14.06 -16.23
C GLN A 8 -8.32 13.95 -15.04
N GLN A 9 -8.17 14.82 -14.04
CA GLN A 9 -9.10 14.88 -12.90
C GLN A 9 -10.52 15.26 -13.37
N MET A 10 -10.64 16.27 -14.24
CA MET A 10 -11.92 16.68 -14.81
C MET A 10 -12.59 15.58 -15.62
N LEU A 11 -11.81 14.85 -16.43
CA LEU A 11 -12.31 13.68 -17.19
C LEU A 11 -12.85 12.61 -16.24
N PHE A 12 -12.07 12.23 -15.24
CA PHE A 12 -12.48 11.25 -14.24
C PHE A 12 -13.77 11.64 -13.54
N GLU A 13 -13.88 12.89 -13.07
CA GLU A 13 -15.07 13.41 -12.40
C GLU A 13 -16.31 13.43 -13.31
N LYS A 14 -16.14 13.71 -14.61
CA LYS A 14 -17.24 13.65 -15.58
C LYS A 14 -17.74 12.21 -15.78
N ILE A 15 -16.84 11.25 -15.80
CA ILE A 15 -17.17 9.84 -15.90
C ILE A 15 -17.87 9.37 -14.60
N ALA A 16 -17.31 9.69 -13.45
CA ALA A 16 -17.84 9.31 -12.14
C ALA A 16 -19.24 9.88 -11.81
N LYS A 17 -19.66 10.95 -12.51
CA LYS A 17 -21.03 11.45 -12.44
C LYS A 17 -22.04 10.61 -13.23
N ARG A 18 -21.58 9.77 -14.15
CA ARG A 18 -22.43 8.99 -15.06
C ARG A 18 -22.53 7.51 -14.68
N THR A 19 -21.50 7.00 -14.03
CA THR A 19 -21.41 5.60 -13.62
C THR A 19 -20.55 5.46 -12.38
N ASP A 20 -20.88 4.49 -11.55
CA ASP A 20 -20.09 4.03 -10.40
C ASP A 20 -19.28 2.76 -10.70
N ASN A 21 -19.46 2.18 -11.90
CA ASN A 21 -18.73 1.00 -12.33
C ASN A 21 -17.46 1.40 -13.09
N ILE A 22 -16.45 1.83 -12.34
CA ILE A 22 -15.19 2.35 -12.88
C ILE A 22 -14.04 1.49 -12.38
N VAL A 23 -13.21 1.02 -13.31
CA VAL A 23 -11.88 0.48 -13.04
C VAL A 23 -10.86 1.52 -13.50
N THR A 24 -10.03 1.99 -12.59
CA THR A 24 -9.02 3.02 -12.91
C THR A 24 -7.63 2.40 -12.95
N VAL A 25 -6.94 2.60 -14.08
CA VAL A 25 -5.54 2.22 -14.24
C VAL A 25 -4.69 3.47 -14.15
N VAL A 26 -3.79 3.51 -13.17
CA VAL A 26 -2.88 4.63 -12.92
C VAL A 26 -1.49 4.26 -13.42
N ILE A 27 -1.04 4.97 -14.46
CA ILE A 27 0.31 4.85 -15.01
C ILE A 27 1.13 6.06 -14.55
N SER A 28 2.06 5.84 -13.63
CA SER A 28 2.88 6.91 -13.06
C SER A 28 4.19 6.35 -12.54
N GLY A 29 5.26 7.14 -12.63
CA GLY A 29 6.56 6.80 -12.06
C GLY A 29 6.72 7.18 -10.57
N ARG A 30 5.66 7.68 -9.93
CA ARG A 30 5.67 8.13 -8.53
C ARG A 30 4.31 7.95 -7.86
N PRO A 31 4.23 7.91 -6.52
CA PRO A 31 2.98 8.01 -5.80
C PRO A 31 2.23 9.28 -6.17
N LEU A 32 0.91 9.20 -6.22
CA LEU A 32 0.01 10.31 -6.49
C LEU A 32 -1.04 10.42 -5.39
N ASP A 33 -1.68 11.58 -5.27
CA ASP A 33 -2.90 11.75 -4.49
C ASP A 33 -4.05 11.04 -5.23
N LEU A 34 -4.41 9.87 -4.73
CA LEU A 34 -5.42 9.00 -5.34
C LEU A 34 -6.75 9.00 -4.58
N ARG A 35 -6.96 9.90 -3.61
CA ARG A 35 -8.19 9.93 -2.77
C ARG A 35 -9.46 9.88 -3.59
N ARG A 36 -9.61 10.80 -4.53
CA ARG A 36 -10.81 10.92 -5.37
C ARG A 36 -11.02 9.70 -6.26
N ILE A 37 -9.92 9.16 -6.79
CA ILE A 37 -9.95 7.95 -7.60
C ILE A 37 -10.37 6.76 -6.74
N SER A 38 -9.77 6.62 -5.57
CA SER A 38 -10.05 5.53 -4.63
C SER A 38 -11.51 5.53 -4.15
N GLU A 39 -12.07 6.71 -3.89
CA GLU A 39 -13.46 6.86 -3.43
C GLU A 39 -14.50 6.49 -4.52
N LYS A 40 -14.19 6.73 -5.78
CA LYS A 40 -15.14 6.65 -6.90
C LYS A 40 -14.95 5.42 -7.79
N SER A 41 -13.81 4.74 -7.70
CA SER A 41 -13.53 3.56 -8.49
C SER A 41 -13.89 2.28 -7.74
N LYS A 42 -14.42 1.29 -8.44
CA LYS A 42 -14.62 -0.08 -7.92
C LYS A 42 -13.31 -0.82 -7.76
N ALA A 43 -12.32 -0.52 -8.63
CA ALA A 43 -10.97 -1.04 -8.54
C ALA A 43 -9.96 -0.01 -9.04
N VAL A 44 -8.77 -0.02 -8.45
CA VAL A 44 -7.64 0.81 -8.87
C VAL A 44 -6.44 -0.09 -9.11
N ILE A 45 -5.87 -0.04 -10.30
CA ILE A 45 -4.64 -0.73 -10.66
C ILE A 45 -3.51 0.30 -10.73
N MET A 46 -2.54 0.19 -9.83
CA MET A 46 -1.32 1.00 -9.89
C MET A 46 -0.30 0.30 -10.79
N ALA A 47 -0.27 0.68 -12.06
CA ALA A 47 0.52 0.01 -13.08
C ALA A 47 1.97 0.53 -13.18
N TRP A 48 2.32 1.58 -12.44
CA TRP A 48 3.65 2.20 -12.47
C TRP A 48 4.11 2.53 -13.91
N ARG A 49 5.22 1.94 -14.35
CA ARG A 49 5.75 1.99 -15.72
C ARG A 49 5.76 0.58 -16.28
N PRO A 50 4.68 0.12 -16.89
CA PRO A 50 4.47 -1.30 -17.18
C PRO A 50 5.32 -1.84 -18.34
N GLY A 51 6.02 -0.99 -19.08
CA GLY A 51 6.86 -1.40 -20.18
C GLY A 51 6.09 -1.86 -21.43
N THR A 52 6.76 -2.58 -22.31
CA THR A 52 6.25 -2.96 -23.64
C THR A 52 5.03 -3.87 -23.57
N MET A 53 5.01 -4.84 -22.65
CA MET A 53 3.90 -5.79 -22.47
C MET A 53 2.81 -5.29 -21.50
N GLY A 54 2.87 -4.01 -21.13
CA GLY A 54 1.99 -3.44 -20.13
C GLY A 54 0.51 -3.47 -20.50
N ALA A 55 0.19 -3.25 -21.77
CA ALA A 55 -1.19 -3.28 -22.23
C ALA A 55 -1.83 -4.67 -22.08
N GLU A 56 -1.10 -5.72 -22.45
CA GLU A 56 -1.53 -7.11 -22.32
C GLU A 56 -1.69 -7.46 -20.84
N ALA A 57 -0.68 -7.22 -20.01
CA ALA A 57 -0.72 -7.50 -18.57
C ALA A 57 -1.88 -6.79 -17.85
N ILE A 58 -2.14 -5.51 -18.16
CA ILE A 58 -3.26 -4.77 -17.58
C ILE A 58 -4.60 -5.37 -18.03
N THR A 59 -4.71 -5.74 -19.31
CA THR A 59 -5.92 -6.38 -19.85
C THR A 59 -6.19 -7.70 -19.15
N ASP A 60 -5.19 -8.54 -18.99
CA ASP A 60 -5.29 -9.83 -18.31
C ASP A 60 -5.75 -9.68 -16.86
N LEU A 61 -5.25 -8.66 -16.15
CA LEU A 61 -5.72 -8.32 -14.81
C LEU A 61 -7.18 -7.88 -14.81
N VAL A 62 -7.56 -6.94 -15.68
CA VAL A 62 -8.93 -6.39 -15.72
C VAL A 62 -9.96 -7.47 -16.02
N TYR A 63 -9.63 -8.41 -16.89
CA TYR A 63 -10.52 -9.52 -17.27
C TYR A 63 -10.36 -10.76 -16.40
N GLY A 64 -9.50 -10.73 -15.40
CA GLY A 64 -9.31 -11.84 -14.46
C GLY A 64 -8.62 -13.08 -15.05
N ILE A 65 -7.91 -12.92 -16.17
CA ILE A 65 -7.13 -13.99 -16.80
C ILE A 65 -5.90 -14.30 -15.91
N THR A 66 -5.30 -13.24 -15.35
CA THR A 66 -4.17 -13.34 -14.42
C THR A 66 -4.56 -12.74 -13.07
N ASN A 67 -4.17 -13.39 -11.98
CA ASN A 67 -4.36 -12.88 -10.63
C ASN A 67 -3.26 -11.87 -10.26
N PRO A 68 -3.59 -10.67 -9.76
CA PRO A 68 -2.59 -9.73 -9.29
C PRO A 68 -1.87 -10.26 -8.04
N SER A 69 -0.55 -10.24 -8.07
CA SER A 69 0.31 -10.62 -6.94
C SER A 69 1.19 -9.47 -6.44
N GLY A 70 1.24 -8.36 -7.18
CA GLY A 70 2.06 -7.21 -6.86
C GLY A 70 1.63 -6.50 -5.59
N LYS A 71 2.60 -6.09 -4.77
CA LYS A 71 2.40 -5.25 -3.59
C LYS A 71 3.08 -3.91 -3.78
N LEU A 72 2.54 -2.87 -3.18
CA LEU A 72 3.13 -1.53 -3.25
C LEU A 72 4.52 -1.51 -2.62
N ALA A 73 5.50 -1.07 -3.37
CA ALA A 73 6.87 -0.86 -2.91
C ALA A 73 7.10 0.52 -2.27
N VAL A 74 6.03 1.29 -2.10
CA VAL A 74 6.02 2.63 -1.49
C VAL A 74 4.63 2.93 -0.96
N SER A 75 4.53 3.68 0.13
CA SER A 75 3.23 4.14 0.65
C SER A 75 2.62 5.20 -0.27
N ILE A 76 1.31 5.15 -0.46
CA ILE A 76 0.54 6.18 -1.18
C ILE A 76 -0.04 7.14 -0.12
N PRO A 77 0.33 8.42 -0.13
CA PRO A 77 -0.17 9.39 0.84
C PRO A 77 -1.62 9.80 0.56
N TRP A 78 -2.29 10.33 1.58
CA TRP A 78 -3.57 11.00 1.42
C TRP A 78 -3.43 12.32 0.64
N CYS A 79 -2.37 13.07 0.90
CA CYS A 79 -2.10 14.33 0.22
C CYS A 79 -0.61 14.69 0.28
N VAL A 80 -0.22 15.75 -0.40
CA VAL A 80 1.17 16.22 -0.43
C VAL A 80 1.70 16.60 0.96
N GLY A 81 0.85 17.08 1.86
CA GLY A 81 1.22 17.46 3.22
C GLY A 81 1.65 16.27 4.10
N GLN A 82 1.36 15.05 3.69
CA GLN A 82 1.76 13.83 4.40
C GLN A 82 3.16 13.32 4.00
N VAL A 83 3.76 13.89 2.98
CA VAL A 83 5.08 13.44 2.48
C VAL A 83 6.22 14.12 3.26
N PRO A 84 7.25 13.38 3.70
CA PRO A 84 7.47 11.93 3.49
C PRO A 84 6.62 11.06 4.42
N ILE A 85 6.15 9.91 3.91
CA ILE A 85 5.48 8.88 4.69
C ILE A 85 6.10 7.52 4.38
N SER A 86 6.80 6.97 5.37
CA SER A 86 7.55 5.72 5.23
C SER A 86 6.97 4.64 6.15
N TYR A 87 7.04 3.37 5.74
CA TYR A 87 6.60 2.25 6.58
C TYR A 87 7.49 2.07 7.82
N TRP A 88 8.72 2.58 7.78
CA TRP A 88 9.71 2.55 8.87
C TRP A 88 9.78 3.88 9.62
N ASP A 89 8.71 4.66 9.63
CA ASP A 89 8.67 5.96 10.26
C ASP A 89 9.00 5.88 11.76
N ILE A 90 9.90 6.76 12.21
CA ILE A 90 10.36 6.80 13.60
C ILE A 90 9.26 7.44 14.44
N LYS A 91 8.81 6.72 15.46
CA LYS A 91 7.83 7.21 16.42
C LYS A 91 8.38 8.45 17.14
N THR A 92 7.65 9.55 17.08
CA THR A 92 7.94 10.76 17.86
C THR A 92 7.53 10.57 19.32
N GLY A 93 7.98 11.45 20.23
CA GLY A 93 7.69 11.34 21.67
C GLY A 93 6.22 11.46 22.06
N HIS A 94 5.34 11.85 21.14
CA HIS A 94 3.91 12.04 21.37
C HIS A 94 3.09 11.22 20.35
N VAL A 95 3.36 9.92 20.29
CA VAL A 95 2.69 9.01 19.36
C VAL A 95 1.20 8.97 19.61
N LEU A 96 0.39 9.06 18.57
CA LEU A 96 -1.05 8.84 18.63
C LEU A 96 -1.34 7.36 18.88
N THR A 97 -2.09 7.08 19.93
CA THR A 97 -2.57 5.74 20.30
C THR A 97 -4.09 5.78 20.53
N ALA A 98 -4.71 4.61 20.62
CA ALA A 98 -6.15 4.54 20.93
C ALA A 98 -6.51 5.23 22.25
N ASP A 99 -5.59 5.22 23.23
CA ASP A 99 -5.83 5.76 24.58
C ASP A 99 -5.65 7.27 24.67
N ASN A 100 -5.07 7.92 23.65
CA ASN A 100 -4.76 9.35 23.70
C ASN A 100 -5.34 10.16 22.53
N LEU A 101 -6.39 9.65 21.88
CA LEU A 101 -7.04 10.28 20.71
C LEU A 101 -7.50 11.71 20.98
N GLU A 102 -7.91 12.04 22.21
CA GLU A 102 -8.39 13.36 22.60
C GLU A 102 -7.26 14.30 23.04
N ASN A 103 -6.06 13.78 23.25
CA ASN A 103 -4.95 14.59 23.74
C ASN A 103 -4.42 15.49 22.61
N ARG A 104 -4.57 16.80 22.78
CA ARG A 104 -4.10 17.82 21.81
C ARG A 104 -2.58 17.87 21.60
N PHE A 105 -1.82 17.25 22.46
CA PHE A 105 -0.35 17.20 22.36
C PHE A 105 0.18 15.99 21.59
N THR A 106 -0.71 15.14 21.04
CA THR A 106 -0.28 14.04 20.19
C THR A 106 0.13 14.51 18.80
N SER A 107 1.13 13.83 18.22
CA SER A 107 1.58 14.08 16.85
C SER A 107 0.56 13.50 15.87
N ARG A 108 -0.27 14.36 15.29
CA ARG A 108 -1.31 13.97 14.33
C ARG A 108 -1.58 15.03 13.29
N TYR A 109 -2.08 14.60 12.15
CA TYR A 109 -2.74 15.48 11.19
C TYR A 109 -4.14 15.85 11.72
N MET A 110 -4.62 17.04 11.37
CA MET A 110 -5.93 17.51 11.82
C MET A 110 -7.07 17.10 10.88
N ASP A 111 -6.74 16.88 9.61
CA ASP A 111 -7.68 16.73 8.49
C ASP A 111 -7.56 15.39 7.76
N ILE A 112 -6.54 14.61 8.07
CA ILE A 112 -6.29 13.29 7.48
C ILE A 112 -5.80 12.30 8.55
N PRO A 113 -5.93 10.98 8.33
CA PRO A 113 -5.32 9.97 9.19
C PRO A 113 -3.79 10.06 9.21
N ASN A 114 -3.16 9.62 10.29
CA ASN A 114 -1.71 9.47 10.36
C ASN A 114 -1.19 8.32 9.47
N THR A 115 -2.03 7.32 9.21
CA THR A 115 -1.71 6.23 8.29
C THR A 115 -1.81 6.68 6.84
N PRO A 116 -1.05 6.11 5.90
CA PRO A 116 -1.19 6.41 4.48
C PRO A 116 -2.54 5.96 3.92
N LEU A 117 -2.92 6.45 2.75
CA LEU A 117 -4.09 5.97 2.00
C LEU A 117 -3.93 4.49 1.66
N TYR A 118 -2.77 4.10 1.15
CA TYR A 118 -2.35 2.71 0.97
C TYR A 118 -0.93 2.54 1.50
N PRO A 119 -0.70 1.64 2.45
CA PRO A 119 0.62 1.44 3.02
C PRO A 119 1.57 0.69 2.07
N PHE A 120 2.86 0.80 2.33
CA PHE A 120 3.85 -0.11 1.75
C PHE A 120 3.42 -1.56 1.96
N GLY A 121 3.62 -2.41 0.97
CA GLY A 121 3.22 -3.81 1.03
C GLY A 121 1.74 -4.08 0.77
N PHE A 122 0.90 -3.05 0.59
CA PHE A 122 -0.51 -3.22 0.26
C PHE A 122 -0.69 -3.72 -1.17
N GLY A 123 -1.63 -4.64 -1.35
CA GLY A 123 -2.09 -5.11 -2.64
C GLY A 123 -3.12 -6.22 -2.46
N LEU A 124 -4.19 -6.16 -3.26
CA LEU A 124 -5.27 -7.13 -3.25
C LEU A 124 -5.01 -8.26 -4.26
N SER A 125 -5.67 -9.37 -4.06
CA SER A 125 -5.63 -10.56 -4.91
C SER A 125 -7.06 -11.00 -5.22
N TYR A 126 -7.26 -11.77 -6.29
CA TYR A 126 -8.55 -12.40 -6.62
C TYR A 126 -8.75 -13.72 -5.86
N THR A 127 -7.77 -14.11 -5.05
CA THR A 127 -7.85 -15.28 -4.16
C THR A 127 -7.38 -14.90 -2.76
N GLY A 128 -7.65 -15.74 -1.78
CA GLY A 128 -7.15 -15.59 -0.42
C GLY A 128 -5.90 -16.42 -0.19
N PHE A 129 -5.03 -15.95 0.69
CA PHE A 129 -3.89 -16.71 1.18
C PHE A 129 -3.91 -16.72 2.70
N ASP A 130 -3.60 -17.86 3.27
CA ASP A 130 -3.36 -18.04 4.70
C ASP A 130 -1.87 -18.28 4.93
N ILE A 131 -1.31 -17.61 5.95
CA ILE A 131 0.07 -17.77 6.37
C ILE A 131 0.04 -18.34 7.78
N SER A 132 0.46 -19.60 7.92
CA SER A 132 0.43 -20.33 9.17
C SER A 132 1.80 -20.88 9.56
N ASP A 133 1.88 -21.47 10.74
CA ASP A 133 3.05 -22.19 11.28
C ASP A 133 4.33 -21.35 11.19
N VAL A 134 4.23 -20.07 11.58
CA VAL A 134 5.36 -19.14 11.54
C VAL A 134 6.36 -19.50 12.62
N GLU A 135 7.54 -19.94 12.21
CA GLU A 135 8.67 -20.23 13.10
C GLU A 135 9.82 -19.26 12.85
N VAL A 136 10.35 -18.69 13.91
CA VAL A 136 11.53 -17.82 13.89
C VAL A 136 12.65 -18.46 14.70
N ARG A 137 13.77 -18.71 14.07
CA ARG A 137 14.94 -19.34 14.73
C ARG A 137 16.21 -18.55 14.44
N MET A 138 17.08 -18.46 15.44
CA MET A 138 18.45 -17.96 15.26
C MET A 138 19.34 -19.13 14.82
N GLY A 139 19.95 -19.01 13.65
CA GLY A 139 20.90 -20.01 13.14
C GLY A 139 22.26 -19.93 13.84
N GLN A 140 23.06 -20.97 13.70
CA GLN A 140 24.45 -20.98 14.19
C GLN A 140 25.32 -19.96 13.46
N ASP A 141 24.92 -19.58 12.26
CA ASP A 141 25.51 -18.52 11.44
C ASP A 141 25.14 -17.09 11.90
N LYS A 142 24.42 -16.97 13.04
CA LYS A 142 23.87 -15.70 13.58
C LYS A 142 22.86 -15.01 12.67
N ARG A 143 22.24 -15.74 11.73
CA ARG A 143 21.15 -15.25 10.90
C ARG A 143 19.81 -15.66 11.49
N VAL A 144 18.82 -14.80 11.26
CA VAL A 144 17.44 -15.12 11.58
C VAL A 144 16.83 -15.91 10.42
N HIS A 145 16.34 -17.10 10.71
CA HIS A 145 15.60 -17.93 9.78
C HIS A 145 14.14 -17.86 10.11
N VAL A 146 13.32 -17.55 9.11
CA VAL A 146 11.86 -17.51 9.23
C VAL A 146 11.29 -18.56 8.30
N HIS A 147 10.46 -19.43 8.84
CA HIS A 147 9.72 -20.46 8.11
C HIS A 147 8.23 -20.22 8.30
N CYS A 148 7.45 -20.41 7.25
CA CYS A 148 5.99 -20.37 7.32
C CYS A 148 5.38 -21.25 6.23
N ASN A 149 4.16 -21.67 6.43
CA ASN A 149 3.32 -22.29 5.42
C ASN A 149 2.45 -21.21 4.76
N VAL A 150 2.39 -21.24 3.42
CA VAL A 150 1.52 -20.36 2.64
C VAL A 150 0.53 -21.21 1.87
N SER A 151 -0.75 -21.05 2.17
CA SER A 151 -1.83 -21.82 1.56
C SER A 151 -2.77 -20.90 0.78
N ASN A 152 -3.04 -21.23 -0.47
CA ASN A 152 -4.11 -20.56 -1.22
C ASN A 152 -5.46 -21.12 -0.76
N THR A 153 -6.28 -20.27 -0.16
CA THR A 153 -7.59 -20.64 0.41
C THR A 153 -8.76 -20.39 -0.51
N GLY A 154 -8.52 -19.81 -1.68
CA GLY A 154 -9.55 -19.52 -2.68
C GLY A 154 -9.49 -20.43 -3.90
N ASN A 155 -10.25 -20.08 -4.93
CA ASN A 155 -10.45 -20.90 -6.13
C ASN A 155 -9.64 -20.43 -7.35
N VAL A 156 -8.87 -19.36 -7.21
CA VAL A 156 -8.07 -18.80 -8.31
C VAL A 156 -6.60 -19.05 -8.01
N ALA A 157 -5.88 -19.57 -8.99
CA ALA A 157 -4.43 -19.71 -8.87
C ALA A 157 -3.76 -18.33 -8.72
N GLY A 158 -2.75 -18.24 -7.88
CA GLY A 158 -2.08 -16.97 -7.63
C GLY A 158 -0.77 -17.13 -6.86
N ALA A 159 -0.06 -16.03 -6.73
CA ALA A 159 1.14 -15.91 -5.92
C ALA A 159 0.94 -14.83 -4.85
N GLU A 160 1.60 -14.98 -3.72
CA GLU A 160 1.57 -14.03 -2.62
C GLU A 160 2.99 -13.60 -2.26
N VAL A 161 3.14 -12.34 -1.83
CA VAL A 161 4.40 -11.81 -1.33
C VAL A 161 4.39 -11.89 0.20
N VAL A 162 5.15 -12.82 0.75
CA VAL A 162 5.36 -12.91 2.20
C VAL A 162 6.28 -11.79 2.64
N GLN A 163 5.78 -10.92 3.51
CA GLN A 163 6.51 -9.76 4.02
C GLN A 163 6.96 -10.03 5.45
N CYS A 164 8.27 -9.99 5.70
CA CYS A 164 8.85 -10.16 7.02
C CYS A 164 9.39 -8.83 7.53
N TYR A 165 8.80 -8.33 8.60
CA TYR A 165 9.22 -7.10 9.27
C TYR A 165 9.89 -7.42 10.60
N TYR A 166 10.90 -6.64 10.98
CA TYR A 166 11.49 -6.73 12.31
C TYR A 166 11.56 -5.32 12.94
N GLU A 167 11.41 -5.28 14.22
CA GLU A 167 11.57 -4.06 15.02
C GLU A 167 12.67 -4.28 16.05
N THR A 168 13.56 -3.30 16.20
CA THR A 168 14.57 -3.32 17.26
C THR A 168 14.22 -2.27 18.30
N SER A 169 14.19 -2.64 19.55
CA SER A 169 13.84 -1.74 20.67
C SER A 169 14.80 -0.55 20.86
N VAL A 170 15.93 -0.53 20.13
CA VAL A 170 17.02 0.46 20.31
C VAL A 170 17.21 1.36 19.09
N SER A 171 16.51 1.14 17.98
CA SER A 171 16.77 1.86 16.73
C SER A 171 16.55 3.38 16.79
N TYR A 172 15.80 3.87 17.76
CA TYR A 172 15.51 5.30 17.95
C TYR A 172 16.33 5.98 19.06
N THR A 173 17.11 5.23 19.86
CA THR A 173 17.87 5.80 21.00
C THR A 173 19.28 6.24 20.64
N HIS A 174 19.77 5.97 19.43
CA HIS A 174 21.15 6.23 19.02
C HIS A 174 21.31 7.06 17.74
N LEU A 175 20.30 7.82 17.33
CA LEU A 175 20.50 8.93 16.40
C LEU A 175 21.20 10.10 17.13
N ARG A 176 22.46 9.89 17.50
CA ARG A 176 23.38 11.00 17.72
C ARG A 176 24.17 11.19 16.44
N ALA A 177 24.00 12.39 15.88
CA ALA A 177 24.87 12.95 14.86
C ALA A 177 26.33 12.89 15.27
#